data_78e54c06211aa34ee81cf141c83feb2f
#
_entry.id   78e54c06211aa34ee81cf141c83feb2f
#
_cell.length_a   1.000
_cell.length_b   1.000
_cell.length_c   1.000
_cell.angle_alpha   90.00
_cell.angle_beta   90.00
_cell.angle_gamma   90.00
#
_symmetry.space_group_name_H-M   'P 1'
#
loop_
_entity.id
_entity.type
_entity.pdbx_description
1 polymer ?
#
loop_
_entity_poly.entity_id
_entity_poly.type
_entity_poly.pdbx_seq_one_letter_code
_entity_poly.pdbx_strand_id
1 'polypeptide(L)'
;IIGDKANAESEDVSKEEYILSYLGIIEKSEDDEDIQKSITRADFADMLVKALKLGEVNDMQYFDDVDFSHWASGAINALAKAEIVNGNGGGVFEPDEKITYAQALKMLSKPMGYSVYAEANGGFPTGYIKTAVMTKINITLQNSDSLSMGEAIRLLYNAFSTKTYNVSSVKGSDGRNTNQYDVSDDTLFKIYYNLYIDEGTLNSYYGGAMEGASEVESGECIINNEKYSVIFNADIKDFFAENVEFAYIKKSDTQKDIIYIEKQDSGKTTVINSEDLDAFDESAYQIRYYNNNTLRSVSPRRDAEIIYNGNSETSLTLKDIIGGFIDKKYRGYVKLRDIDNDGGYETIVVYGYISLSVSGQSSDGKIIYDEYSSSKSIDTDAYEKVTFKDSNGWEYTDKLKTPSVISYAASTDKKYLEIIVSDKTSDIKISTVIESEYKIRDENGTEINVDESCFNRKKNEIKQSMNISVIYDIFGYICYIGKTEDTIKSGYLAALAAEDSGFDKKVMLKIYTEDGKLEVFNTSGKVKIDGVSYDEGEAAAIYTA
;
A
#
# COMPACT_ATOMS: atom_id res chain seq x y z
N ILE A 1 1.88 7.92 -12.13
CA ILE A 1 2.75 6.93 -11.46
C ILE A 1 1.97 6.42 -10.25
N ILE A 2 0.89 5.68 -10.49
CA ILE A 2 0.18 4.89 -9.50
C ILE A 2 0.19 3.47 -10.07
N GLY A 3 1.31 2.84 -9.98
CA GLY A 3 1.53 1.44 -10.32
C GLY A 3 2.79 1.02 -9.59
N ASP A 4 2.68 0.01 -8.75
CA ASP A 4 3.74 -0.64 -7.98
C ASP A 4 4.14 -0.02 -6.63
N LYS A 5 3.19 0.51 -5.84
CA LYS A 5 3.47 0.78 -4.41
C LYS A 5 2.43 0.20 -3.46
N ALA A 6 2.02 -1.05 -3.68
CA ALA A 6 1.17 -1.76 -2.72
C ALA A 6 1.96 -2.50 -1.62
N ASN A 7 3.29 -2.29 -1.54
CA ASN A 7 4.17 -2.78 -0.48
C ASN A 7 5.13 -1.67 -0.06
N ALA A 8 4.62 -0.51 0.35
CA ALA A 8 5.46 0.66 0.62
C ALA A 8 6.05 0.67 2.04
N GLU A 9 6.65 -0.43 2.50
CA GLU A 9 7.62 -0.41 3.59
C GLU A 9 8.65 -1.55 3.56
N SER A 10 8.71 -2.39 2.51
CA SER A 10 9.87 -3.27 2.33
C SER A 10 9.93 -3.76 0.90
N GLU A 11 10.76 -3.16 0.08
CA GLU A 11 11.04 -3.63 -1.29
C GLU A 11 11.71 -5.02 -1.34
N ASP A 12 11.94 -5.72 -0.18
CA ASP A 12 12.71 -6.97 -0.12
C ASP A 12 12.25 -8.05 0.88
N VAL A 13 11.10 -7.93 1.54
CA VAL A 13 10.64 -8.99 2.46
C VAL A 13 9.75 -9.98 1.72
N SER A 14 10.16 -11.23 1.63
CA SER A 14 9.35 -12.29 1.03
C SER A 14 8.05 -12.51 1.83
N LYS A 15 6.99 -12.99 1.15
CA LYS A 15 5.73 -13.39 1.79
C LYS A 15 5.96 -14.33 2.98
N GLU A 16 6.87 -15.29 2.79
CA GLU A 16 7.20 -16.29 3.79
C GLU A 16 7.77 -15.65 5.05
N GLU A 17 8.70 -14.72 4.88
CA GLU A 17 9.30 -13.99 6.00
C GLU A 17 8.27 -13.11 6.71
N TYR A 18 7.45 -12.38 5.96
CA TYR A 18 6.39 -11.55 6.54
C TYR A 18 5.45 -12.36 7.42
N ILE A 19 4.93 -13.48 6.89
CA ILE A 19 3.97 -14.32 7.63
C ILE A 19 4.62 -14.95 8.85
N LEU A 20 5.84 -15.49 8.75
CA LEU A 20 6.53 -16.11 9.88
C LEU A 20 6.92 -15.08 10.95
N SER A 21 7.31 -13.86 10.58
CA SER A 21 7.59 -12.78 11.53
C SER A 21 6.31 -12.27 12.21
N TYR A 22 5.23 -12.10 11.46
CA TYR A 22 3.91 -11.74 12.02
C TYR A 22 3.44 -12.74 13.08
N LEU A 23 3.70 -14.03 12.86
CA LEU A 23 3.37 -15.09 13.81
C LEU A 23 4.34 -15.19 14.99
N GLY A 24 5.40 -14.39 15.02
CA GLY A 24 6.43 -14.40 16.08
C GLY A 24 7.35 -15.62 16.03
N ILE A 25 7.47 -16.27 14.89
CA ILE A 25 8.32 -17.46 14.69
C ILE A 25 9.77 -17.03 14.46
N ILE A 26 9.97 -15.96 13.73
CA ILE A 26 11.26 -15.34 13.45
C ILE A 26 11.20 -13.83 13.75
N GLU A 27 12.35 -13.22 13.91
CA GLU A 27 12.49 -11.77 13.84
C GLU A 27 12.62 -11.34 12.37
N LYS A 28 12.09 -10.17 12.02
CA LYS A 28 12.22 -9.62 10.67
C LYS A 28 13.68 -9.28 10.42
N SER A 29 14.21 -9.67 9.27
CA SER A 29 15.58 -9.33 8.87
C SER A 29 15.75 -7.82 8.70
N GLU A 30 16.87 -7.28 9.16
CA GLU A 30 17.19 -5.85 8.99
C GLU A 30 17.84 -5.56 7.64
N ASP A 31 18.52 -6.56 7.05
CA ASP A 31 19.16 -6.46 5.74
C ASP A 31 19.24 -7.81 5.01
N ASP A 32 19.58 -7.78 3.71
CA ASP A 32 19.73 -8.96 2.86
C ASP A 32 20.90 -9.87 3.28
N GLU A 33 21.90 -9.35 4.00
CA GLU A 33 23.03 -10.15 4.45
C GLU A 33 22.59 -11.15 5.52
N ASP A 34 21.61 -10.81 6.36
CA ASP A 34 21.10 -11.70 7.40
C ASP A 34 20.39 -12.91 6.78
N ILE A 35 19.64 -12.71 5.71
CA ILE A 35 18.94 -13.78 4.97
C ILE A 35 19.91 -14.79 4.34
N GLN A 36 21.10 -14.34 3.94
CA GLN A 36 22.12 -15.18 3.30
C GLN A 36 23.00 -15.94 4.30
N LYS A 37 22.97 -15.61 5.59
CA LYS A 37 23.76 -16.30 6.61
C LYS A 37 23.32 -17.74 6.80
N SER A 38 24.32 -18.66 6.86
CA SER A 38 24.02 -20.06 7.24
C SER A 38 23.60 -20.14 8.70
N ILE A 39 22.56 -20.91 8.99
CA ILE A 39 22.03 -21.13 10.33
C ILE A 39 22.55 -22.43 10.95
N THR A 40 22.54 -22.46 12.27
CA THR A 40 22.89 -23.65 13.05
C THR A 40 21.69 -24.57 13.26
N ARG A 41 21.94 -25.75 13.79
CA ARG A 41 20.88 -26.67 14.20
C ARG A 41 20.10 -26.14 15.40
N ALA A 42 20.74 -25.34 16.25
CA ALA A 42 20.09 -24.64 17.36
C ALA A 42 19.13 -23.54 16.86
N ASP A 43 19.55 -22.73 15.84
CA ASP A 43 18.68 -21.72 15.24
C ASP A 43 17.40 -22.33 14.65
N PHE A 44 17.56 -23.42 13.88
CA PHE A 44 16.40 -24.09 13.29
C PHE A 44 15.52 -24.77 14.34
N ALA A 45 16.11 -25.30 15.44
CA ALA A 45 15.36 -25.86 16.55
C ALA A 45 14.51 -24.79 17.25
N ASP A 46 15.05 -23.61 17.49
CA ASP A 46 14.34 -22.48 18.09
C ASP A 46 13.17 -22.02 17.19
N MET A 47 13.43 -21.84 15.89
CA MET A 47 12.38 -21.52 14.90
C MET A 47 11.24 -22.56 14.94
N LEU A 48 11.58 -23.84 14.96
CA LEU A 48 10.59 -24.93 14.92
C LEU A 48 9.78 -25.02 16.22
N VAL A 49 10.39 -24.81 17.38
CA VAL A 49 9.69 -24.78 18.68
C VAL A 49 8.69 -23.64 18.73
N LYS A 50 9.09 -22.45 18.30
CA LYS A 50 8.20 -21.29 18.18
C LYS A 50 7.05 -21.57 17.20
N ALA A 51 7.36 -22.13 16.04
CA ALA A 51 6.37 -22.47 15.01
C ALA A 51 5.34 -23.51 15.48
N LEU A 52 5.75 -24.50 16.26
CA LEU A 52 4.88 -25.52 16.83
C LEU A 52 4.24 -25.11 18.16
N LYS A 53 4.52 -23.90 18.65
CA LYS A 53 4.06 -23.39 19.96
C LYS A 53 4.37 -24.34 21.11
N LEU A 54 5.51 -25.01 21.05
CA LEU A 54 5.96 -25.88 22.13
C LEU A 54 6.53 -25.04 23.28
N GLY A 55 6.21 -25.41 24.51
CA GLY A 55 6.86 -24.84 25.67
C GLY A 55 8.29 -25.34 25.79
N GLU A 56 9.24 -24.45 26.14
CA GLU A 56 10.60 -24.85 26.45
C GLU A 56 10.67 -25.86 27.60
N VAL A 57 11.67 -26.74 27.56
CA VAL A 57 11.95 -27.74 28.60
C VAL A 57 13.30 -27.43 29.24
N ASN A 58 13.27 -26.80 30.42
CA ASN A 58 14.45 -26.29 31.12
C ASN A 58 14.83 -27.13 32.35
N ASP A 59 14.10 -28.22 32.64
CA ASP A 59 14.29 -29.09 33.81
C ASP A 59 14.82 -30.48 33.43
N MET A 60 15.04 -30.76 32.15
CA MET A 60 15.52 -32.05 31.67
C MET A 60 16.51 -31.85 30.51
N GLN A 61 17.66 -32.52 30.60
CA GLN A 61 18.68 -32.55 29.56
C GLN A 61 18.59 -33.87 28.78
N TYR A 62 18.40 -33.78 27.47
CA TYR A 62 18.26 -34.95 26.58
C TYR A 62 19.56 -35.29 25.84
N PHE A 63 20.48 -34.33 25.69
CA PHE A 63 21.74 -34.51 24.96
C PHE A 63 22.93 -34.08 25.79
N ASP A 64 24.02 -34.84 25.76
CA ASP A 64 25.22 -34.62 26.58
C ASP A 64 25.94 -33.31 26.23
N ASP A 65 25.83 -32.85 24.98
CA ASP A 65 26.44 -31.64 24.42
C ASP A 65 25.55 -30.38 24.45
N VAL A 66 24.34 -30.48 25.05
CA VAL A 66 23.43 -29.34 25.19
C VAL A 66 23.30 -29.02 26.69
N ASP A 67 24.24 -28.26 27.21
CA ASP A 67 24.22 -27.78 28.58
C ASP A 67 23.06 -26.80 28.82
N PHE A 68 22.52 -26.74 30.04
CA PHE A 68 21.45 -25.81 30.42
C PHE A 68 21.79 -24.33 30.22
N SER A 69 23.10 -23.99 30.15
CA SER A 69 23.55 -22.64 29.84
C SER A 69 23.52 -22.31 28.34
N HIS A 70 23.36 -23.30 27.49
CA HIS A 70 23.22 -23.06 26.05
C HIS A 70 21.88 -22.35 25.75
N TRP A 71 21.94 -21.27 24.99
CA TRP A 71 20.78 -20.40 24.74
C TRP A 71 19.53 -21.13 24.18
N ALA A 72 19.74 -22.17 23.37
CA ALA A 72 18.67 -22.96 22.76
C ALA A 72 18.35 -24.27 23.53
N SER A 73 18.91 -24.46 24.73
CA SER A 73 18.75 -25.72 25.48
C SER A 73 17.28 -26.10 25.70
N GLY A 74 16.46 -25.11 26.10
CA GLY A 74 15.03 -25.31 26.32
C GLY A 74 14.27 -25.72 25.07
N ALA A 75 14.61 -25.12 23.93
CA ALA A 75 14.03 -25.45 22.63
C ALA A 75 14.43 -26.85 22.16
N ILE A 76 15.73 -27.17 22.21
CA ILE A 76 16.23 -28.49 21.79
C ILE A 76 15.61 -29.62 22.66
N ASN A 77 15.54 -29.41 23.98
CA ASN A 77 14.92 -30.36 24.90
C ASN A 77 13.41 -30.51 24.64
N ALA A 78 12.71 -29.43 24.26
CA ALA A 78 11.30 -29.52 23.90
C ALA A 78 11.07 -30.36 22.63
N LEU A 79 11.93 -30.21 21.60
CA LEU A 79 11.87 -31.06 20.40
C LEU A 79 12.23 -32.53 20.69
N ALA A 80 13.20 -32.78 21.59
CA ALA A 80 13.54 -34.13 22.03
C ALA A 80 12.38 -34.80 22.77
N LYS A 81 11.74 -34.07 23.71
CA LYS A 81 10.55 -34.54 24.43
C LYS A 81 9.39 -34.85 23.49
N ALA A 82 9.23 -34.07 22.43
CA ALA A 82 8.22 -34.28 21.39
C ALA A 82 8.63 -35.36 20.36
N GLU A 83 9.80 -36.00 20.57
CA GLU A 83 10.37 -37.02 19.66
C GLU A 83 10.59 -36.51 18.22
N ILE A 84 10.76 -35.20 18.05
CA ILE A 84 11.05 -34.57 16.74
C ILE A 84 12.53 -34.70 16.39
N VAL A 85 13.40 -34.65 17.40
CA VAL A 85 14.84 -34.84 17.27
C VAL A 85 15.32 -35.96 18.19
N ASN A 86 16.29 -36.74 17.69
CA ASN A 86 16.88 -37.87 18.41
C ASN A 86 18.42 -37.82 18.42
N GLY A 87 19.00 -36.68 18.11
CA GLY A 87 20.45 -36.52 17.96
C GLY A 87 21.01 -37.27 16.76
N ASN A 88 22.34 -37.44 16.75
CA ASN A 88 23.08 -38.15 15.70
C ASN A 88 23.44 -39.61 16.02
N GLY A 89 22.84 -40.18 17.06
CA GLY A 89 23.02 -41.58 17.50
C GLY A 89 24.05 -41.80 18.60
N GLY A 90 24.78 -40.76 19.03
CA GLY A 90 25.76 -40.82 20.12
C GLY A 90 25.34 -40.12 21.41
N GLY A 91 24.07 -39.71 21.55
CA GLY A 91 23.60 -38.92 22.71
C GLY A 91 23.92 -37.44 22.56
N VAL A 92 24.35 -36.98 21.40
CA VAL A 92 24.72 -35.59 21.09
C VAL A 92 23.80 -34.98 20.03
N PHE A 93 23.57 -33.67 20.13
CA PHE A 93 22.72 -32.93 19.21
C PHE A 93 23.53 -32.08 18.21
N GLU A 94 24.71 -31.61 18.57
CA GLU A 94 25.57 -30.73 17.79
C GLU A 94 24.88 -29.37 17.53
N PRO A 95 24.53 -28.58 18.57
CA PRO A 95 23.69 -27.39 18.42
C PRO A 95 24.30 -26.29 17.54
N ASP A 96 25.63 -26.09 17.64
CA ASP A 96 26.35 -25.04 16.93
C ASP A 96 26.81 -25.41 15.51
N GLU A 97 26.62 -26.69 15.11
CA GLU A 97 26.89 -27.11 13.74
C GLU A 97 25.83 -26.58 12.78
N LYS A 98 26.24 -26.27 11.55
CA LYS A 98 25.32 -25.83 10.50
C LYS A 98 24.31 -26.94 10.19
N ILE A 99 23.03 -26.56 10.12
CA ILE A 99 22.01 -27.54 9.76
C ILE A 99 22.05 -27.84 8.26
N THR A 100 22.00 -29.12 7.90
CA THR A 100 21.88 -29.52 6.51
C THR A 100 20.42 -29.60 6.06
N TYR A 101 20.18 -29.47 4.76
CA TYR A 101 18.84 -29.58 4.16
C TYR A 101 18.14 -30.88 4.56
N ALA A 102 18.84 -32.03 4.48
CA ALA A 102 18.27 -33.32 4.88
C ALA A 102 17.89 -33.39 6.37
N GLN A 103 18.69 -32.77 7.25
CA GLN A 103 18.40 -32.72 8.69
C GLN A 103 17.16 -31.88 8.97
N ALA A 104 17.01 -30.73 8.35
CA ALA A 104 15.83 -29.87 8.47
C ALA A 104 14.57 -30.60 7.98
N LEU A 105 14.63 -31.28 6.84
CA LEU A 105 13.52 -32.09 6.32
C LEU A 105 13.11 -33.20 7.32
N LYS A 106 14.08 -33.84 7.98
CA LYS A 106 13.79 -34.84 9.00
C LYS A 106 13.03 -34.24 10.19
N MET A 107 13.47 -33.05 10.67
CA MET A 107 12.81 -32.34 11.76
C MET A 107 11.39 -31.92 11.40
N LEU A 108 11.14 -31.46 10.18
CA LEU A 108 9.81 -31.04 9.70
C LEU A 108 8.86 -32.23 9.44
N SER A 109 9.40 -33.37 9.02
CA SER A 109 8.55 -34.51 8.64
C SER A 109 7.72 -35.10 9.79
N LYS A 110 8.20 -34.98 11.03
CA LYS A 110 7.47 -35.49 12.21
C LYS A 110 6.21 -34.68 12.49
N PRO A 111 6.25 -33.35 12.67
CA PRO A 111 5.05 -32.57 12.91
C PRO A 111 4.09 -32.57 11.70
N MET A 112 4.59 -32.72 10.48
CA MET A 112 3.77 -32.90 9.28
C MET A 112 3.10 -34.27 9.19
N GLY A 113 3.50 -35.25 10.02
CA GLY A 113 2.99 -36.64 10.01
C GLY A 113 3.64 -37.57 8.98
N TYR A 114 4.58 -37.07 8.17
CA TYR A 114 5.19 -37.83 7.06
C TYR A 114 6.40 -38.70 7.46
N SER A 115 6.85 -38.73 8.72
CA SER A 115 8.03 -39.49 9.13
C SER A 115 7.92 -40.98 8.78
N VAL A 116 6.74 -41.59 9.03
CA VAL A 116 6.51 -43.03 8.73
C VAL A 116 6.61 -43.26 7.23
N TYR A 117 6.08 -42.37 6.41
CA TYR A 117 6.22 -42.45 4.94
C TYR A 117 7.68 -42.33 4.51
N ALA A 118 8.42 -41.38 5.06
CA ALA A 118 9.82 -41.16 4.73
C ALA A 118 10.69 -42.38 5.10
N GLU A 119 10.48 -42.96 6.29
CA GLU A 119 11.20 -44.17 6.72
C GLU A 119 10.89 -45.36 5.80
N ALA A 120 9.63 -45.55 5.40
CA ALA A 120 9.23 -46.65 4.50
C ALA A 120 9.79 -46.49 3.06
N ASN A 121 10.15 -45.27 2.65
CA ASN A 121 10.63 -44.95 1.29
C ASN A 121 12.14 -44.74 1.19
N GLY A 122 12.91 -45.21 2.13
CA GLY A 122 14.39 -45.26 2.09
C GLY A 122 15.08 -44.62 3.29
N GLY A 123 14.31 -44.10 4.26
CA GLY A 123 14.86 -43.53 5.49
C GLY A 123 15.73 -42.29 5.25
N PHE A 124 16.59 -42.01 6.24
CA PHE A 124 17.45 -40.82 6.16
C PHE A 124 18.70 -41.09 5.29
N PRO A 125 19.07 -40.16 4.37
CA PRO A 125 18.37 -38.90 4.00
C PRO A 125 17.35 -39.09 2.88
N THR A 126 17.43 -40.18 2.11
CA THR A 126 16.76 -40.40 0.82
C THR A 126 15.23 -40.34 0.91
N GLY A 127 14.65 -41.00 1.91
CA GLY A 127 13.19 -41.03 2.10
C GLY A 127 12.61 -39.67 2.43
N TYR A 128 13.33 -38.87 3.20
CA TYR A 128 12.93 -37.51 3.56
C TYR A 128 12.97 -36.55 2.38
N ILE A 129 13.98 -36.67 1.51
CA ILE A 129 14.06 -35.87 0.27
C ILE A 129 12.92 -36.27 -0.70
N LYS A 130 12.66 -37.56 -0.87
CA LYS A 130 11.54 -38.04 -1.69
C LYS A 130 10.20 -37.50 -1.17
N THR A 131 10.04 -37.48 0.15
CA THR A 131 8.86 -36.92 0.80
C THR A 131 8.73 -35.43 0.51
N ALA A 132 9.80 -34.66 0.61
CA ALA A 132 9.82 -33.24 0.31
C ALA A 132 9.39 -32.96 -1.15
N VAL A 133 9.89 -33.74 -2.10
CA VAL A 133 9.50 -33.62 -3.52
C VAL A 133 8.03 -33.98 -3.72
N MET A 134 7.54 -35.07 -3.10
CA MET A 134 6.16 -35.49 -3.19
C MET A 134 5.18 -34.45 -2.63
N THR A 135 5.54 -33.84 -1.50
CA THR A 135 4.73 -32.81 -0.83
C THR A 135 4.95 -31.40 -1.38
N LYS A 136 5.86 -31.23 -2.33
CA LYS A 136 6.23 -29.95 -2.94
C LYS A 136 6.81 -28.91 -1.98
N ILE A 137 7.33 -29.34 -0.83
CA ILE A 137 8.03 -28.44 0.10
C ILE A 137 9.51 -28.26 -0.25
N ASN A 138 10.02 -29.04 -1.24
CA ASN A 138 11.42 -29.02 -1.63
C ASN A 138 11.87 -27.64 -2.14
N ILE A 139 13.08 -27.30 -1.78
CA ILE A 139 13.83 -26.17 -2.33
C ILE A 139 15.02 -26.72 -3.15
N THR A 140 15.66 -25.87 -3.96
CA THR A 140 16.73 -26.31 -4.87
C THR A 140 18.06 -26.45 -4.14
N LEU A 141 18.19 -27.49 -3.32
CA LEU A 141 19.41 -27.80 -2.57
C LEU A 141 19.78 -29.27 -2.65
N GLN A 142 21.05 -29.57 -2.40
CA GLN A 142 21.57 -30.93 -2.20
C GLN A 142 21.32 -31.35 -0.74
N ASN A 143 21.27 -32.66 -0.49
CA ASN A 143 21.01 -33.19 0.85
C ASN A 143 22.04 -32.80 1.93
N SER A 144 23.28 -32.53 1.52
CA SER A 144 24.39 -32.14 2.41
C SER A 144 24.59 -30.63 2.51
N ASP A 145 23.86 -29.83 1.71
CA ASP A 145 24.02 -28.38 1.73
C ASP A 145 23.49 -27.80 3.04
N SER A 146 24.22 -26.83 3.59
CA SER A 146 23.79 -26.09 4.75
C SER A 146 22.73 -25.06 4.35
N LEU A 147 21.72 -24.87 5.19
CA LEU A 147 20.68 -23.87 4.98
C LEU A 147 21.17 -22.46 5.34
N SER A 148 20.86 -21.48 4.51
CA SER A 148 20.80 -20.09 4.91
C SER A 148 19.51 -19.78 5.67
N MET A 149 19.43 -18.61 6.32
CA MET A 149 18.21 -18.16 7.00
C MET A 149 17.02 -18.09 6.03
N GLY A 150 17.20 -17.50 4.84
CA GLY A 150 16.14 -17.41 3.83
C GLY A 150 15.65 -18.76 3.31
N GLU A 151 16.57 -19.74 3.15
CA GLU A 151 16.20 -21.10 2.77
C GLU A 151 15.45 -21.82 3.88
N ALA A 152 15.82 -21.61 5.14
CA ALA A 152 15.12 -22.15 6.31
C ALA A 152 13.72 -21.53 6.45
N ILE A 153 13.57 -20.22 6.27
CA ILE A 153 12.29 -19.51 6.24
C ILE A 153 11.37 -20.12 5.18
N ARG A 154 11.84 -20.24 3.95
CA ARG A 154 11.06 -20.81 2.84
C ARG A 154 10.68 -22.26 3.11
N LEU A 155 11.62 -23.07 3.61
CA LEU A 155 11.37 -24.48 3.91
C LEU A 155 10.34 -24.64 5.03
N LEU A 156 10.44 -23.84 6.09
CA LEU A 156 9.50 -23.84 7.20
C LEU A 156 8.10 -23.41 6.75
N TYR A 157 8.00 -22.31 6.00
CA TYR A 157 6.75 -21.83 5.42
C TYR A 157 6.08 -22.91 4.54
N ASN A 158 6.84 -23.51 3.61
CA ASN A 158 6.32 -24.56 2.74
C ASN A 158 5.80 -25.77 3.54
N ALA A 159 6.53 -26.17 4.56
CA ALA A 159 6.10 -27.27 5.43
C ALA A 159 4.80 -26.95 6.20
N PHE A 160 4.67 -25.71 6.69
CA PHE A 160 3.50 -25.27 7.44
C PHE A 160 2.27 -25.00 6.55
N SER A 161 2.46 -24.69 5.28
CA SER A 161 1.41 -24.50 4.28
C SER A 161 0.93 -25.82 3.66
N THR A 162 1.69 -26.90 3.83
CA THR A 162 1.40 -28.20 3.21
C THR A 162 0.41 -28.99 4.06
N LYS A 163 -0.50 -29.73 3.42
CA LYS A 163 -1.44 -30.65 4.07
C LYS A 163 -0.70 -31.71 4.87
N THR A 164 -1.12 -31.94 6.10
CA THR A 164 -0.53 -32.96 6.99
C THR A 164 -0.93 -34.36 6.58
N TYR A 165 -0.18 -35.35 7.08
CA TYR A 165 -0.41 -36.75 6.81
C TYR A 165 -0.85 -37.46 8.09
N ASN A 166 -2.06 -38.00 8.07
CA ASN A 166 -2.65 -38.70 9.21
C ASN A 166 -2.42 -40.19 9.09
N VAL A 167 -2.00 -40.77 10.20
CA VAL A 167 -1.90 -42.24 10.35
C VAL A 167 -3.01 -42.67 11.30
N SER A 168 -4.03 -43.33 10.77
CA SER A 168 -5.11 -43.93 11.55
C SER A 168 -4.91 -45.44 11.65
N SER A 169 -5.14 -46.00 12.83
CA SER A 169 -5.13 -47.47 13.02
C SER A 169 -6.55 -47.97 12.85
N VAL A 170 -6.78 -48.74 11.80
CA VAL A 170 -8.09 -49.39 11.55
C VAL A 170 -8.01 -50.85 11.91
N LYS A 171 -8.94 -51.33 12.76
CA LYS A 171 -9.04 -52.73 13.14
C LYS A 171 -9.67 -53.51 12.00
N GLY A 172 -8.89 -54.39 11.36
CA GLY A 172 -9.40 -55.27 10.32
C GLY A 172 -10.39 -56.30 10.84
N SER A 173 -11.15 -56.93 9.96
CA SER A 173 -12.09 -58.00 10.31
C SER A 173 -11.41 -59.25 10.89
N ASP A 174 -10.10 -59.37 10.71
CA ASP A 174 -9.23 -60.37 11.28
C ASP A 174 -8.70 -60.03 12.70
N GLY A 175 -9.15 -58.89 13.25
CA GLY A 175 -8.73 -58.40 14.56
C GLY A 175 -7.36 -57.73 14.60
N ARG A 176 -6.65 -57.65 13.48
CA ARG A 176 -5.36 -56.95 13.36
C ARG A 176 -5.55 -55.49 13.10
N ASN A 177 -4.69 -54.65 13.71
CA ASN A 177 -4.63 -53.23 13.39
C ASN A 177 -3.80 -53.04 12.10
N THR A 178 -4.41 -52.40 11.10
CA THR A 178 -3.72 -51.92 9.91
C THR A 178 -3.67 -50.41 9.96
N ASN A 179 -2.50 -49.85 9.68
CA ASN A 179 -2.38 -48.43 9.57
C ASN A 179 -2.97 -47.98 8.22
N GLN A 180 -3.94 -47.08 8.29
CA GLN A 180 -4.45 -46.36 7.14
C GLN A 180 -3.79 -44.99 7.10
N TYR A 181 -3.36 -44.56 5.94
CA TYR A 181 -2.61 -43.33 5.72
C TYR A 181 -3.42 -42.43 4.81
N ASP A 182 -3.81 -41.26 5.29
CA ASP A 182 -4.61 -40.32 4.54
C ASP A 182 -4.01 -38.91 4.63
N VAL A 183 -4.02 -38.17 3.52
CA VAL A 183 -3.67 -36.75 3.53
C VAL A 183 -4.83 -35.99 4.17
N SER A 184 -4.54 -35.24 5.21
CA SER A 184 -5.51 -34.40 5.90
C SER A 184 -5.81 -33.15 5.09
N ASP A 185 -6.97 -32.53 5.32
CA ASP A 185 -7.25 -31.16 4.81
C ASP A 185 -6.66 -30.06 5.73
N ASP A 186 -5.97 -30.46 6.80
CA ASP A 186 -5.36 -29.54 7.73
C ASP A 186 -3.87 -29.32 7.40
N THR A 187 -3.43 -28.06 7.51
CA THR A 187 -2.02 -27.66 7.46
C THR A 187 -1.52 -27.35 8.87
N LEU A 188 -0.21 -27.28 9.08
CA LEU A 188 0.33 -26.87 10.37
C LEU A 188 -0.05 -25.41 10.70
N PHE A 189 -0.11 -24.52 9.72
CA PHE A 189 -0.63 -23.16 9.92
C PHE A 189 -2.06 -23.16 10.46
N LYS A 190 -2.94 -23.99 9.89
CA LYS A 190 -4.32 -24.11 10.36
C LYS A 190 -4.38 -24.68 11.78
N ILE A 191 -3.60 -25.73 12.07
CA ILE A 191 -3.60 -26.42 13.37
C ILE A 191 -3.12 -25.50 14.50
N TYR A 192 -1.99 -24.80 14.30
CA TYR A 192 -1.35 -24.04 15.37
C TYR A 192 -1.78 -22.57 15.44
N TYR A 193 -2.25 -21.99 14.31
CA TYR A 193 -2.50 -20.55 14.21
C TYR A 193 -3.90 -20.20 13.75
N ASN A 194 -4.74 -21.16 13.36
CA ASN A 194 -5.97 -20.92 12.61
C ASN A 194 -5.73 -20.05 11.38
N LEU A 195 -4.54 -20.17 10.79
CA LEU A 195 -4.13 -19.43 9.60
C LEU A 195 -4.47 -20.25 8.36
N TYR A 196 -5.09 -19.58 7.41
CA TYR A 196 -5.47 -20.11 6.10
C TYR A 196 -4.80 -19.28 5.02
N ILE A 197 -4.40 -19.93 3.94
CA ILE A 197 -3.92 -19.29 2.70
C ILE A 197 -4.93 -19.67 1.64
N ASP A 198 -5.48 -18.68 0.95
CA ASP A 198 -6.55 -18.87 -0.03
C ASP A 198 -6.38 -17.91 -1.20
N GLU A 199 -7.14 -18.14 -2.27
CA GLU A 199 -7.11 -17.37 -3.49
C GLU A 199 -8.51 -16.89 -3.83
N GLY A 200 -8.62 -15.71 -4.46
CA GLY A 200 -9.91 -15.23 -4.89
C GLY A 200 -9.88 -13.85 -5.51
N THR A 201 -11.03 -13.39 -5.97
CA THR A 201 -11.20 -12.04 -6.50
C THR A 201 -11.69 -11.10 -5.40
N LEU A 202 -11.03 -9.96 -5.22
CA LEU A 202 -11.50 -8.93 -4.29
C LEU A 202 -12.67 -8.19 -4.94
N ASN A 203 -13.89 -8.51 -4.49
CA ASN A 203 -15.14 -8.04 -5.08
C ASN A 203 -15.64 -6.73 -4.48
N SER A 204 -15.31 -6.44 -3.22
CA SER A 204 -15.78 -5.24 -2.53
C SER A 204 -14.82 -4.81 -1.44
N TYR A 205 -14.74 -3.50 -1.24
CA TYR A 205 -14.10 -2.83 -0.11
C TYR A 205 -14.91 -1.57 0.24
N TYR A 206 -14.58 -0.86 1.33
CA TYR A 206 -15.38 0.29 1.79
C TYR A 206 -15.62 1.37 0.72
N GLY A 207 -14.67 1.57 -0.20
CA GLY A 207 -14.72 2.59 -1.28
C GLY A 207 -15.22 2.09 -2.63
N GLY A 208 -15.69 0.83 -2.75
CA GLY A 208 -16.18 0.31 -4.02
C GLY A 208 -16.67 -1.14 -3.98
N ALA A 209 -17.59 -1.47 -4.88
CA ALA A 209 -18.12 -2.81 -5.03
C ALA A 209 -18.33 -3.16 -6.51
N MET A 210 -18.03 -4.41 -6.89
CA MET A 210 -18.38 -5.01 -8.17
C MET A 210 -19.88 -5.32 -8.20
N GLU A 211 -20.44 -5.54 -9.41
CA GLU A 211 -21.85 -5.90 -9.60
C GLU A 211 -22.21 -7.14 -8.77
N GLY A 212 -23.29 -7.03 -8.01
CA GLY A 212 -23.79 -8.12 -7.16
C GLY A 212 -22.99 -8.39 -5.88
N ALA A 213 -21.86 -7.71 -5.65
CA ALA A 213 -21.11 -7.84 -4.41
C ALA A 213 -21.78 -7.05 -3.27
N SER A 214 -21.75 -7.63 -2.07
CA SER A 214 -22.25 -6.93 -0.87
C SER A 214 -21.31 -5.78 -0.48
N GLU A 215 -21.87 -4.71 0.04
CA GLU A 215 -21.09 -3.63 0.62
C GLU A 215 -20.51 -3.99 1.97
N VAL A 216 -19.44 -3.30 2.33
CA VAL A 216 -18.73 -3.52 3.60
C VAL A 216 -18.50 -2.20 4.35
N GLU A 217 -18.20 -2.32 5.64
CA GLU A 217 -17.79 -1.21 6.48
C GLU A 217 -16.28 -0.91 6.35
N SER A 218 -15.84 0.21 6.93
CA SER A 218 -14.42 0.56 6.96
C SER A 218 -13.59 -0.54 7.63
N GLY A 219 -12.46 -0.91 7.03
CA GLY A 219 -11.62 -1.99 7.49
C GLY A 219 -12.11 -3.39 7.13
N GLU A 220 -13.12 -3.51 6.27
CA GLU A 220 -13.61 -4.80 5.76
C GLU A 220 -13.47 -4.90 4.25
N CYS A 221 -13.44 -6.14 3.74
CA CYS A 221 -13.52 -6.45 2.31
C CYS A 221 -14.29 -7.75 2.05
N ILE A 222 -14.70 -7.95 0.80
CA ILE A 222 -15.26 -9.20 0.29
C ILE A 222 -14.30 -9.81 -0.73
N ILE A 223 -13.93 -11.07 -0.51
CA ILE A 223 -13.19 -11.90 -1.47
C ILE A 223 -14.01 -13.16 -1.70
N ASN A 224 -14.33 -13.50 -2.96
CA ASN A 224 -15.17 -14.64 -3.35
C ASN A 224 -16.48 -14.72 -2.54
N ASN A 225 -17.18 -13.61 -2.36
CA ASN A 225 -18.43 -13.50 -1.59
C ASN A 225 -18.29 -13.79 -0.07
N GLU A 226 -17.09 -13.92 0.46
CA GLU A 226 -16.84 -14.03 1.89
C GLU A 226 -16.28 -12.72 2.45
N LYS A 227 -16.71 -12.38 3.68
CA LYS A 227 -16.30 -11.14 4.36
C LYS A 227 -15.07 -11.37 5.22
N TYR A 228 -14.14 -10.40 5.16
CA TYR A 228 -12.89 -10.36 5.91
C TYR A 228 -12.67 -8.98 6.52
N SER A 229 -11.97 -8.95 7.66
CA SER A 229 -11.41 -7.71 8.23
C SER A 229 -10.00 -7.49 7.70
N VAL A 230 -9.68 -6.28 7.31
CA VAL A 230 -8.34 -5.88 6.82
C VAL A 230 -7.57 -5.29 8.01
N ILE A 231 -6.54 -5.98 8.48
CA ILE A 231 -5.77 -5.55 9.66
C ILE A 231 -4.30 -5.21 9.35
N PHE A 232 -3.93 -5.27 8.10
CA PHE A 232 -2.59 -4.91 7.63
C PHE A 232 -2.58 -3.49 7.04
N ASN A 233 -1.38 -2.95 6.93
CA ASN A 233 -1.15 -1.56 6.57
C ASN A 233 -0.90 -1.42 5.05
N ALA A 234 -1.92 -1.66 4.21
CA ALA A 234 -1.87 -1.43 2.77
C ALA A 234 -3.22 -0.90 2.27
N ASP A 235 -3.20 -0.15 1.15
CA ASP A 235 -4.45 0.30 0.53
C ASP A 235 -5.13 -0.87 -0.19
N ILE A 236 -6.18 -1.41 0.43
CA ILE A 236 -6.96 -2.52 -0.12
C ILE A 236 -7.54 -2.22 -1.53
N LYS A 237 -7.69 -0.95 -1.88
CA LYS A 237 -8.14 -0.49 -3.19
C LYS A 237 -7.24 -1.00 -4.33
N ASP A 238 -5.94 -1.13 -4.10
CA ASP A 238 -4.99 -1.59 -5.12
C ASP A 238 -5.27 -3.02 -5.59
N PHE A 239 -5.96 -3.79 -4.75
CA PHE A 239 -6.39 -5.17 -5.03
C PHE A 239 -7.81 -5.27 -5.57
N PHE A 240 -8.54 -4.16 -5.67
CA PHE A 240 -9.93 -4.18 -6.12
C PHE A 240 -10.06 -4.66 -7.56
N ALA A 241 -10.97 -5.63 -7.77
CA ALA A 241 -11.19 -6.37 -9.01
C ALA A 241 -9.95 -7.15 -9.50
N GLU A 242 -9.02 -7.50 -8.59
CA GLU A 242 -7.86 -8.33 -8.87
C GLU A 242 -8.04 -9.74 -8.29
N ASN A 243 -7.44 -10.73 -8.95
CA ASN A 243 -7.23 -12.03 -8.33
C ASN A 243 -6.05 -11.90 -7.35
N VAL A 244 -6.28 -12.35 -6.15
CA VAL A 244 -5.32 -12.23 -5.06
C VAL A 244 -5.08 -13.58 -4.38
N GLU A 245 -3.87 -13.80 -3.91
CA GLU A 245 -3.58 -14.77 -2.86
C GLU A 245 -3.53 -14.01 -1.53
N PHE A 246 -4.11 -14.56 -0.51
CA PHE A 246 -4.16 -13.90 0.80
C PHE A 246 -4.08 -14.90 1.95
N ALA A 247 -3.47 -14.43 3.04
CA ALA A 247 -3.40 -15.18 4.29
C ALA A 247 -4.30 -14.52 5.33
N TYR A 248 -5.15 -15.33 5.99
CA TYR A 248 -6.04 -14.84 7.04
C TYR A 248 -6.08 -15.74 8.27
N ILE A 249 -6.29 -15.12 9.43
CA ILE A 249 -6.50 -15.81 10.70
C ILE A 249 -8.00 -15.88 10.98
N LYS A 250 -8.52 -17.10 11.11
CA LYS A 250 -9.91 -17.32 11.50
C LYS A 250 -10.05 -17.27 13.01
N LYS A 251 -10.61 -16.17 13.54
CA LYS A 251 -10.88 -16.01 14.99
C LYS A 251 -12.22 -16.64 15.41
N SER A 252 -13.19 -16.65 14.49
CA SER A 252 -14.50 -17.29 14.65
C SER A 252 -15.09 -17.64 13.28
N ASP A 253 -16.30 -18.18 13.24
CA ASP A 253 -16.98 -18.44 11.95
C ASP A 253 -17.37 -17.15 11.22
N THR A 254 -17.48 -16.05 11.93
CA THR A 254 -17.87 -14.74 11.38
C THR A 254 -16.73 -13.72 11.35
N GLN A 255 -15.59 -14.04 11.96
CA GLN A 255 -14.45 -13.12 12.02
C GLN A 255 -13.21 -13.77 11.42
N LYS A 256 -12.76 -13.24 10.30
CA LYS A 256 -11.58 -13.65 9.54
C LYS A 256 -10.75 -12.39 9.29
N ASP A 257 -9.52 -12.36 9.79
CA ASP A 257 -8.65 -11.20 9.71
C ASP A 257 -7.55 -11.47 8.67
N ILE A 258 -7.54 -10.73 7.57
CA ILE A 258 -6.46 -10.79 6.57
C ILE A 258 -5.21 -10.14 7.16
N ILE A 259 -4.11 -10.89 7.15
CA ILE A 259 -2.79 -10.44 7.61
C ILE A 259 -1.84 -10.15 6.45
N TYR A 260 -2.09 -10.75 5.27
CA TYR A 260 -1.29 -10.59 4.07
C TYR A 260 -2.14 -10.74 2.82
N ILE A 261 -1.84 -9.98 1.79
CA ILE A 261 -2.49 -10.08 0.47
C ILE A 261 -1.49 -9.69 -0.62
N GLU A 262 -1.52 -10.41 -1.73
CA GLU A 262 -0.75 -10.08 -2.92
C GLU A 262 -1.57 -10.35 -4.19
N LYS A 263 -1.23 -9.66 -5.29
CA LYS A 263 -1.85 -9.95 -6.59
C LYS A 263 -1.29 -11.24 -7.15
N GLN A 264 -2.17 -12.07 -7.68
CA GLN A 264 -1.74 -13.23 -8.44
C GLN A 264 -1.43 -12.86 -9.89
N ASP A 265 -0.43 -13.53 -10.47
CA ASP A 265 -0.08 -13.46 -11.91
C ASP A 265 -1.11 -14.17 -12.81
N SER A 266 -2.38 -14.25 -12.39
CA SER A 266 -3.46 -14.87 -13.14
C SER A 266 -4.23 -13.81 -13.94
N GLY A 267 -4.33 -13.98 -15.24
CA GLY A 267 -4.99 -13.02 -16.13
C GLY A 267 -4.07 -11.85 -16.53
N LYS A 268 -4.63 -10.89 -17.25
CA LYS A 268 -3.90 -9.72 -17.74
C LYS A 268 -4.52 -8.44 -17.22
N THR A 269 -3.70 -7.58 -16.65
CA THR A 269 -4.09 -6.21 -16.25
C THR A 269 -3.43 -5.20 -17.19
N THR A 270 -4.21 -4.25 -17.68
CA THR A 270 -3.70 -3.09 -18.42
C THR A 270 -4.16 -1.83 -17.71
N VAL A 271 -3.22 -1.01 -17.26
CA VAL A 271 -3.49 0.29 -16.66
C VAL A 271 -3.09 1.37 -17.65
N ILE A 272 -4.01 2.31 -17.91
CA ILE A 272 -3.81 3.44 -18.81
C ILE A 272 -4.05 4.71 -18.01
N ASN A 273 -3.04 5.54 -17.85
CA ASN A 273 -3.18 6.84 -17.21
C ASN A 273 -3.91 7.82 -18.12
N SER A 274 -4.62 8.76 -17.54
CA SER A 274 -5.41 9.74 -18.30
C SER A 274 -4.59 10.57 -19.29
N GLU A 275 -3.33 10.82 -18.99
CA GLU A 275 -2.41 11.58 -19.85
C GLU A 275 -1.96 10.80 -21.09
N ASP A 276 -2.05 9.46 -21.05
CA ASP A 276 -1.70 8.57 -22.15
C ASP A 276 -2.89 8.29 -23.08
N LEU A 277 -4.12 8.63 -22.69
CA LEU A 277 -5.32 8.40 -23.48
C LEU A 277 -5.35 9.27 -24.74
N ASP A 278 -5.61 8.66 -25.90
CA ASP A 278 -5.75 9.34 -27.20
C ASP A 278 -7.21 9.48 -27.63
N ALA A 279 -7.94 8.37 -27.67
CA ALA A 279 -9.34 8.37 -28.12
C ALA A 279 -10.09 7.08 -27.73
N PHE A 280 -11.42 7.14 -27.80
CA PHE A 280 -12.28 5.97 -27.84
C PHE A 280 -12.89 5.80 -29.22
N ASP A 281 -12.57 4.67 -29.89
CA ASP A 281 -13.19 4.30 -31.16
C ASP A 281 -14.48 3.50 -30.88
N GLU A 282 -15.63 4.16 -31.01
CA GLU A 282 -16.93 3.57 -30.73
C GLU A 282 -17.28 2.44 -31.71
N SER A 283 -16.83 2.53 -32.97
CA SER A 283 -17.14 1.54 -34.00
C SER A 283 -16.39 0.24 -33.76
N ALA A 284 -15.11 0.32 -33.47
CA ALA A 284 -14.26 -0.81 -33.11
C ALA A 284 -14.38 -1.21 -31.65
N TYR A 285 -15.01 -0.38 -30.81
CA TYR A 285 -15.06 -0.50 -29.35
C TYR A 285 -13.66 -0.66 -28.75
N GLN A 286 -12.78 0.33 -29.02
CA GLN A 286 -11.37 0.31 -28.64
C GLN A 286 -10.97 1.60 -27.94
N ILE A 287 -10.18 1.45 -26.87
CA ILE A 287 -9.47 2.55 -26.22
C ILE A 287 -8.10 2.66 -26.87
N ARG A 288 -7.80 3.83 -27.44
CA ARG A 288 -6.47 4.15 -27.98
C ARG A 288 -5.68 4.96 -26.98
N TYR A 289 -4.42 4.62 -26.83
CA TYR A 289 -3.53 5.25 -25.88
C TYR A 289 -2.07 5.16 -26.31
N TYR A 290 -1.23 6.01 -25.77
CA TYR A 290 0.21 5.97 -25.96
C TYR A 290 0.88 5.13 -24.86
N ASN A 291 1.82 4.27 -25.27
CA ASN A 291 2.71 3.56 -24.36
C ASN A 291 4.14 3.78 -24.87
N ASN A 292 4.99 4.45 -24.09
CA ASN A 292 6.34 4.85 -24.49
C ASN A 292 6.34 5.53 -25.89
N ASN A 293 5.51 6.53 -26.08
CA ASN A 293 5.31 7.28 -27.34
C ASN A 293 4.83 6.42 -28.53
N THR A 294 4.39 5.20 -28.30
CA THR A 294 3.84 4.33 -29.34
C THR A 294 2.32 4.22 -29.17
N LEU A 295 1.56 4.55 -30.20
CA LEU A 295 0.11 4.42 -30.19
C LEU A 295 -0.26 2.93 -30.11
N ARG A 296 -1.09 2.58 -29.13
CA ARG A 296 -1.64 1.25 -28.88
C ARG A 296 -3.15 1.31 -28.81
N SER A 297 -3.78 0.16 -28.88
CA SER A 297 -5.21 0.01 -28.63
C SER A 297 -5.49 -1.24 -27.80
N VAL A 298 -6.54 -1.16 -26.98
CA VAL A 298 -7.11 -2.31 -26.27
C VAL A 298 -8.59 -2.40 -26.54
N SER A 299 -9.12 -3.61 -26.62
CA SER A 299 -10.53 -3.87 -26.90
C SER A 299 -11.18 -4.53 -25.69
N PRO A 300 -11.87 -3.76 -24.84
CA PRO A 300 -12.70 -4.37 -23.80
C PRO A 300 -13.88 -5.11 -24.40
N ARG A 301 -14.43 -6.08 -23.70
CA ARG A 301 -15.69 -6.72 -24.11
C ARG A 301 -16.82 -5.68 -24.07
N ARG A 302 -17.81 -5.80 -24.95
CA ARG A 302 -18.95 -4.87 -25.00
C ARG A 302 -19.87 -5.01 -23.79
N ASP A 303 -19.86 -6.15 -23.15
CA ASP A 303 -20.56 -6.51 -21.92
C ASP A 303 -19.66 -6.43 -20.68
N ALA A 304 -18.48 -5.82 -20.81
CA ALA A 304 -17.59 -5.63 -19.68
C ALA A 304 -18.26 -4.82 -18.58
N GLU A 305 -18.07 -5.25 -17.34
CA GLU A 305 -18.48 -4.49 -16.16
C GLU A 305 -17.67 -3.20 -16.06
N ILE A 306 -18.35 -2.06 -16.00
CA ILE A 306 -17.71 -0.75 -15.81
C ILE A 306 -17.91 -0.27 -14.38
N ILE A 307 -16.82 -0.14 -13.65
CA ILE A 307 -16.81 0.39 -12.28
C ILE A 307 -16.21 1.80 -12.31
N TYR A 308 -17.04 2.81 -12.10
CA TYR A 308 -16.62 4.22 -12.10
C TYR A 308 -16.62 4.80 -10.69
N ASN A 309 -15.43 5.21 -10.22
CA ASN A 309 -15.23 5.77 -8.87
C ASN A 309 -15.86 4.89 -7.78
N GLY A 310 -15.60 3.57 -7.87
CA GLY A 310 -16.05 2.58 -6.90
C GLY A 310 -17.46 2.01 -7.14
N ASN A 311 -18.24 2.56 -8.07
CA ASN A 311 -19.60 2.09 -8.33
C ASN A 311 -19.74 1.39 -9.68
N SER A 312 -20.26 0.15 -9.67
CA SER A 312 -20.60 -0.64 -10.89
C SER A 312 -21.90 -0.19 -11.54
N GLU A 313 -22.81 0.44 -10.80
CA GLU A 313 -24.09 0.96 -11.32
C GLU A 313 -23.95 2.38 -11.92
N THR A 314 -22.90 2.60 -12.73
CA THR A 314 -22.71 3.92 -13.36
C THR A 314 -23.65 4.13 -14.54
N SER A 315 -24.18 5.33 -14.67
CA SER A 315 -24.95 5.76 -15.84
C SER A 315 -24.07 6.22 -17.02
N LEU A 316 -22.75 6.32 -16.80
CA LEU A 316 -21.80 6.78 -17.81
C LEU A 316 -21.40 5.63 -18.74
N THR A 317 -21.36 5.92 -20.04
CA THR A 317 -20.77 4.99 -21.00
C THR A 317 -19.24 5.10 -21.01
N LEU A 318 -18.56 4.07 -21.50
CA LEU A 318 -17.09 4.11 -21.64
C LEU A 318 -16.64 5.30 -22.52
N LYS A 319 -17.46 5.68 -23.52
CA LYS A 319 -17.23 6.85 -24.36
C LYS A 319 -17.26 8.15 -23.54
N ASP A 320 -18.25 8.31 -22.66
CA ASP A 320 -18.39 9.50 -21.81
C ASP A 320 -17.21 9.61 -20.85
N ILE A 321 -16.80 8.47 -20.28
CA ILE A 321 -15.69 8.38 -19.34
C ILE A 321 -14.37 8.76 -20.02
N ILE A 322 -14.03 8.10 -21.14
CA ILE A 322 -12.80 8.40 -21.88
C ILE A 322 -12.81 9.82 -22.43
N GLY A 323 -13.96 10.28 -22.95
CA GLY A 323 -14.12 11.68 -23.38
C GLY A 323 -13.84 12.69 -22.27
N GLY A 324 -14.27 12.39 -21.04
CA GLY A 324 -13.99 13.27 -19.89
C GLY A 324 -12.51 13.38 -19.55
N PHE A 325 -11.72 12.32 -19.70
CA PHE A 325 -10.26 12.39 -19.56
C PHE A 325 -9.60 13.21 -20.69
N ILE A 326 -10.00 12.97 -21.92
CA ILE A 326 -9.47 13.70 -23.10
C ILE A 326 -9.79 15.20 -22.99
N ASP A 327 -11.01 15.53 -22.57
CA ASP A 327 -11.46 16.92 -22.33
C ASP A 327 -10.84 17.53 -21.06
N LYS A 328 -9.99 16.81 -20.36
CA LYS A 328 -9.33 17.23 -19.09
C LYS A 328 -10.29 17.65 -17.98
N LYS A 329 -11.50 17.10 -17.97
CA LYS A 329 -12.49 17.32 -16.90
C LYS A 329 -12.05 16.71 -15.58
N TYR A 330 -11.33 15.60 -15.66
CA TYR A 330 -10.73 14.88 -14.52
C TYR A 330 -9.44 14.19 -14.97
N ARG A 331 -8.60 13.81 -14.01
CA ARG A 331 -7.35 13.06 -14.20
C ARG A 331 -7.48 11.72 -13.47
N GLY A 332 -6.75 10.74 -13.89
CA GLY A 332 -6.79 9.42 -13.23
C GLY A 332 -6.33 8.30 -14.12
N TYR A 333 -7.03 7.19 -14.06
CA TYR A 333 -6.64 5.99 -14.81
C TYR A 333 -7.84 5.12 -15.18
N VAL A 334 -7.60 4.29 -16.20
CA VAL A 334 -8.48 3.20 -16.61
C VAL A 334 -7.69 1.90 -16.41
N LYS A 335 -8.19 1.00 -15.56
CA LYS A 335 -7.65 -0.33 -15.33
C LYS A 335 -8.57 -1.36 -16.00
N LEU A 336 -8.04 -2.12 -16.95
CA LEU A 336 -8.76 -3.18 -17.64
C LEU A 336 -8.25 -4.53 -17.14
N ARG A 337 -9.15 -5.45 -16.83
CA ARG A 337 -8.86 -6.81 -16.36
C ARG A 337 -9.39 -7.84 -17.36
N ASP A 338 -8.49 -8.71 -17.80
CA ASP A 338 -8.75 -9.94 -18.53
C ASP A 338 -8.49 -11.09 -17.54
N ILE A 339 -9.56 -11.60 -16.93
CA ILE A 339 -9.49 -12.52 -15.80
C ILE A 339 -9.14 -13.93 -16.26
N ASP A 340 -9.69 -14.37 -17.39
CA ASP A 340 -9.51 -15.71 -17.93
C ASP A 340 -8.36 -15.81 -18.96
N ASN A 341 -7.69 -14.69 -19.23
CA ASN A 341 -6.55 -14.55 -20.15
C ASN A 341 -6.89 -14.98 -21.60
N ASP A 342 -8.13 -14.76 -22.04
CA ASP A 342 -8.58 -15.05 -23.40
C ASP A 342 -8.34 -13.88 -24.37
N GLY A 343 -7.88 -12.73 -23.86
CA GLY A 343 -7.59 -11.51 -24.62
C GLY A 343 -8.74 -10.50 -24.64
N GLY A 344 -9.87 -10.81 -24.01
CA GLY A 344 -11.00 -9.91 -23.83
C GLY A 344 -11.06 -9.39 -22.39
N TYR A 345 -11.16 -8.08 -22.19
CA TYR A 345 -11.24 -7.50 -20.83
C TYR A 345 -12.68 -7.50 -20.35
N GLU A 346 -12.97 -8.22 -19.24
CA GLU A 346 -14.31 -8.37 -18.64
C GLU A 346 -14.65 -7.27 -17.67
N THR A 347 -13.63 -6.66 -17.04
CA THR A 347 -13.83 -5.63 -16.01
C THR A 347 -13.00 -4.40 -16.34
N ILE A 348 -13.64 -3.23 -16.21
CA ILE A 348 -13.03 -1.91 -16.44
C ILE A 348 -13.23 -1.08 -15.18
N VAL A 349 -12.16 -0.88 -14.42
CA VAL A 349 -12.18 -0.02 -13.22
C VAL A 349 -11.62 1.35 -13.58
N VAL A 350 -12.39 2.39 -13.34
CA VAL A 350 -12.02 3.76 -13.66
C VAL A 350 -12.07 4.63 -12.42
N TYR A 351 -11.00 5.38 -12.19
CA TYR A 351 -10.99 6.46 -11.21
C TYR A 351 -10.66 7.78 -11.90
N GLY A 352 -11.62 8.69 -11.84
CA GLY A 352 -11.51 10.06 -12.37
C GLY A 352 -11.53 11.07 -11.22
N TYR A 353 -10.39 11.75 -11.00
CA TYR A 353 -10.20 12.71 -9.92
C TYR A 353 -10.30 14.14 -10.41
N ILE A 354 -10.91 14.97 -9.57
CA ILE A 354 -10.90 16.43 -9.70
C ILE A 354 -10.04 16.97 -8.56
N SER A 355 -9.10 17.85 -8.88
CA SER A 355 -8.24 18.50 -7.88
C SER A 355 -8.74 19.89 -7.55
N LEU A 356 -8.65 20.27 -6.28
CA LEU A 356 -8.98 21.61 -5.81
C LEU A 356 -8.03 22.09 -4.71
N SER A 357 -7.93 23.41 -4.59
CA SER A 357 -7.20 24.09 -3.53
C SER A 357 -8.17 24.44 -2.40
N VAL A 358 -7.88 23.97 -1.20
CA VAL A 358 -8.76 24.16 -0.03
C VAL A 358 -8.57 25.57 0.53
N SER A 359 -9.62 26.42 0.46
CA SER A 359 -9.67 27.73 1.11
C SER A 359 -10.23 27.68 2.53
N GLY A 360 -10.93 26.61 2.89
CA GLY A 360 -11.54 26.40 4.19
C GLY A 360 -12.56 25.27 4.21
N GLN A 361 -13.13 25.06 5.37
CA GLN A 361 -14.23 24.13 5.59
C GLN A 361 -15.38 24.84 6.30
N SER A 362 -16.61 24.30 6.16
CA SER A 362 -17.74 24.69 7.00
C SER A 362 -17.45 24.44 8.49
N SER A 363 -18.22 25.05 9.38
CA SER A 363 -18.01 24.94 10.83
C SER A 363 -18.11 23.50 11.35
N ASP A 364 -18.90 22.67 10.69
CA ASP A 364 -19.06 21.22 10.96
C ASP A 364 -18.05 20.34 10.18
N GLY A 365 -17.20 20.96 9.33
CA GLY A 365 -16.21 20.26 8.52
C GLY A 365 -16.73 19.53 7.29
N LYS A 366 -18.03 19.58 7.02
CA LYS A 366 -18.68 18.78 5.98
C LYS A 366 -18.59 19.35 4.59
N ILE A 367 -18.51 20.68 4.46
CA ILE A 367 -18.32 21.33 3.17
C ILE A 367 -16.86 21.80 3.06
N ILE A 368 -16.19 21.38 2.00
CA ILE A 368 -14.83 21.79 1.66
C ILE A 368 -14.93 22.83 0.54
N TYR A 369 -14.39 24.02 0.79
CA TYR A 369 -14.44 25.12 -0.17
C TYR A 369 -13.18 25.19 -1.04
N ASP A 370 -13.37 25.37 -2.36
CA ASP A 370 -12.27 25.63 -3.28
C ASP A 370 -11.88 27.11 -3.26
N GLU A 371 -10.59 27.40 -3.31
CA GLU A 371 -10.05 28.77 -3.32
C GLU A 371 -10.31 29.49 -4.63
N TYR A 372 -10.34 28.77 -5.74
CA TYR A 372 -10.38 29.38 -7.07
C TYR A 372 -11.76 29.35 -7.72
N SER A 373 -12.66 28.52 -7.25
CA SER A 373 -14.00 28.34 -7.83
C SER A 373 -15.04 27.98 -6.79
N SER A 374 -15.95 28.90 -6.49
CA SER A 374 -17.06 28.65 -5.57
C SER A 374 -18.00 27.52 -6.02
N SER A 375 -17.95 27.13 -7.30
CA SER A 375 -18.74 26.03 -7.85
C SER A 375 -18.12 24.64 -7.62
N LYS A 376 -16.90 24.55 -7.13
CA LYS A 376 -16.19 23.30 -6.87
C LYS A 376 -16.21 22.87 -5.41
N SER A 377 -17.04 23.45 -4.56
CA SER A 377 -17.19 23.01 -3.17
C SER A 377 -17.73 21.60 -3.10
N ILE A 378 -17.19 20.80 -2.17
CA ILE A 378 -17.61 19.42 -1.95
C ILE A 378 -18.41 19.36 -0.67
N ASP A 379 -19.65 18.88 -0.75
CA ASP A 379 -20.46 18.50 0.39
C ASP A 379 -20.28 16.99 0.65
N THR A 380 -19.54 16.65 1.69
CA THR A 380 -19.25 15.25 2.04
C THR A 380 -20.48 14.53 2.58
N ASP A 381 -21.44 15.22 3.21
CA ASP A 381 -22.72 14.64 3.66
C ASP A 381 -23.64 14.22 2.51
N ALA A 382 -23.36 14.65 1.29
CA ALA A 382 -24.10 14.23 0.12
C ALA A 382 -23.78 12.78 -0.31
N TYR A 383 -22.77 12.13 0.29
CA TYR A 383 -22.32 10.80 -0.06
C TYR A 383 -22.53 9.81 1.07
N GLU A 384 -22.85 8.57 0.73
CA GLU A 384 -23.10 7.51 1.72
C GLU A 384 -21.79 7.05 2.39
N LYS A 385 -20.73 6.92 1.61
CA LYS A 385 -19.40 6.48 2.07
C LYS A 385 -18.32 7.46 1.63
N VAL A 386 -17.62 8.01 2.61
CA VAL A 386 -16.54 8.97 2.38
C VAL A 386 -15.24 8.42 2.95
N THR A 387 -14.19 8.41 2.14
CA THR A 387 -12.84 8.06 2.56
C THR A 387 -11.92 9.26 2.45
N PHE A 388 -11.15 9.52 3.51
CA PHE A 388 -10.07 10.48 3.49
C PHE A 388 -8.74 9.74 3.58
N LYS A 389 -7.83 10.01 2.66
CA LYS A 389 -6.49 9.40 2.60
C LYS A 389 -5.42 10.46 2.44
N ASP A 390 -4.21 10.17 2.88
CA ASP A 390 -3.02 10.92 2.50
C ASP A 390 -2.51 10.47 1.12
N SER A 391 -1.43 11.07 0.63
CA SER A 391 -0.81 10.73 -0.66
C SER A 391 -0.18 9.34 -0.71
N ASN A 392 -0.02 8.66 0.43
CA ASN A 392 0.49 7.29 0.54
C ASN A 392 -0.64 6.25 0.64
N GLY A 393 -1.91 6.68 0.66
CA GLY A 393 -3.07 5.81 0.77
C GLY A 393 -3.52 5.51 2.21
N TRP A 394 -2.86 6.12 3.22
CA TRP A 394 -3.22 5.96 4.63
C TRP A 394 -4.46 6.78 5.00
N GLU A 395 -5.24 6.30 5.96
CA GLU A 395 -6.36 7.06 6.48
C GLU A 395 -5.91 8.43 7.01
N TYR A 396 -6.49 9.50 6.46
CA TYR A 396 -6.21 10.86 6.87
C TYR A 396 -7.21 11.28 7.96
N THR A 397 -6.72 11.39 9.19
CA THR A 397 -7.54 11.69 10.38
C THR A 397 -7.41 13.15 10.86
N ASP A 398 -6.45 13.89 10.32
CA ASP A 398 -6.22 15.26 10.70
C ASP A 398 -7.25 16.22 10.09
N LYS A 399 -7.42 17.38 10.71
CA LYS A 399 -8.21 18.46 10.11
C LYS A 399 -7.46 19.03 8.90
N LEU A 400 -8.17 19.23 7.78
CA LEU A 400 -7.60 19.85 6.59
C LEU A 400 -7.01 21.23 6.94
N LYS A 401 -5.76 21.42 6.62
CA LYS A 401 -5.05 22.70 6.78
C LYS A 401 -5.36 23.62 5.58
N THR A 402 -5.23 24.91 5.77
CA THR A 402 -5.31 25.89 4.68
C THR A 402 -3.98 26.66 4.60
N PRO A 403 -3.34 26.74 3.45
CA PRO A 403 -3.73 26.06 2.20
C PRO A 403 -3.43 24.56 2.22
N SER A 404 -4.22 23.77 1.51
CA SER A 404 -3.92 22.40 1.15
C SER A 404 -4.52 22.10 -0.22
N VAL A 405 -4.09 21.01 -0.85
CA VAL A 405 -4.66 20.51 -2.11
C VAL A 405 -5.24 19.14 -1.87
N ILE A 406 -6.44 18.92 -2.37
CA ILE A 406 -7.07 17.60 -2.37
C ILE A 406 -7.41 17.18 -3.81
N SER A 407 -7.37 15.88 -4.05
CA SER A 407 -7.91 15.26 -5.26
C SER A 407 -9.04 14.34 -4.85
N TYR A 408 -10.22 14.46 -5.46
CA TYR A 408 -11.37 13.65 -5.09
C TYR A 408 -11.97 12.92 -6.29
N ALA A 409 -12.42 11.68 -6.05
CA ALA A 409 -13.18 10.88 -6.98
C ALA A 409 -14.56 10.58 -6.39
N ALA A 410 -15.61 10.92 -7.12
CA ALA A 410 -16.99 10.80 -6.67
C ALA A 410 -17.78 9.88 -7.61
N SER A 411 -18.55 8.93 -7.07
CA SER A 411 -19.48 8.13 -7.85
C SER A 411 -20.68 8.98 -8.32
N THR A 412 -21.25 8.62 -9.47
CA THR A 412 -22.36 9.39 -10.09
C THR A 412 -23.65 9.38 -9.28
N ASP A 413 -23.87 8.32 -8.52
CA ASP A 413 -25.04 8.11 -7.65
C ASP A 413 -24.86 8.67 -6.23
N LYS A 414 -23.69 9.26 -5.94
CA LYS A 414 -23.29 9.77 -4.62
C LYS A 414 -23.11 8.69 -3.54
N LYS A 415 -22.84 7.47 -3.92
CA LYS A 415 -22.58 6.38 -2.99
C LYS A 415 -21.19 6.47 -2.40
N TYR A 416 -20.18 6.71 -3.24
CA TYR A 416 -18.77 6.74 -2.85
C TYR A 416 -18.13 8.10 -3.14
N LEU A 417 -17.35 8.57 -2.19
CA LEU A 417 -16.47 9.73 -2.32
C LEU A 417 -15.11 9.39 -1.72
N GLU A 418 -14.08 9.38 -2.54
CA GLU A 418 -12.70 9.28 -2.09
C GLU A 418 -12.03 10.64 -2.17
N ILE A 419 -11.38 11.07 -1.09
CA ILE A 419 -10.62 12.32 -1.00
C ILE A 419 -9.19 11.96 -0.63
N ILE A 420 -8.22 12.40 -1.44
CA ILE A 420 -6.81 12.23 -1.20
C ILE A 420 -6.20 13.60 -0.92
N VAL A 421 -5.59 13.76 0.25
CA VAL A 421 -4.94 15.01 0.66
C VAL A 421 -3.49 14.96 0.19
N SER A 422 -3.08 15.97 -0.59
CA SER A 422 -1.70 16.06 -1.05
C SER A 422 -0.83 16.81 -0.03
N ASP A 423 0.35 16.28 0.23
CA ASP A 423 1.40 16.82 1.08
C ASP A 423 2.62 17.32 0.29
N LYS A 424 2.63 17.10 -1.04
CA LYS A 424 3.76 17.45 -1.89
C LYS A 424 3.84 18.95 -2.14
N THR A 425 4.87 19.59 -1.59
CA THR A 425 5.15 21.02 -1.73
C THR A 425 6.52 21.26 -2.33
N SER A 426 6.73 22.38 -2.98
CA SER A 426 8.06 22.88 -3.34
C SER A 426 8.08 24.39 -3.55
N ASP A 427 9.27 24.96 -3.51
CA ASP A 427 9.54 26.32 -3.95
C ASP A 427 10.13 26.27 -5.36
N ILE A 428 9.61 27.11 -6.26
CA ILE A 428 9.98 27.13 -7.67
C ILE A 428 10.37 28.55 -8.06
N LYS A 429 11.51 28.67 -8.72
CA LYS A 429 11.86 29.90 -9.45
C LYS A 429 11.48 29.72 -10.91
N ILE A 430 10.57 30.57 -11.39
CA ILE A 430 10.03 30.48 -12.74
C ILE A 430 11.04 31.03 -13.75
N SER A 431 11.47 30.21 -14.70
CA SER A 431 12.28 30.67 -15.84
C SER A 431 11.42 31.06 -17.04
N THR A 432 10.31 30.35 -17.28
CA THR A 432 9.42 30.59 -18.42
C THR A 432 7.98 30.25 -18.07
N VAL A 433 7.03 30.99 -18.65
CA VAL A 433 5.59 30.72 -18.56
C VAL A 433 5.07 30.32 -19.94
N ILE A 434 4.39 29.19 -20.05
CA ILE A 434 3.79 28.66 -21.30
C ILE A 434 2.27 28.75 -21.16
N GLU A 435 1.73 29.95 -21.42
CA GLU A 435 0.31 30.26 -21.17
C GLU A 435 -0.66 29.38 -21.96
N SER A 436 -0.33 29.04 -23.21
CA SER A 436 -1.19 28.23 -24.09
C SER A 436 -1.40 26.78 -23.60
N GLU A 437 -0.53 26.30 -22.69
CA GLU A 437 -0.54 24.95 -22.19
C GLU A 437 -0.76 24.87 -20.67
N TYR A 438 -0.94 26.02 -20.00
CA TYR A 438 -0.99 26.12 -18.54
C TYR A 438 0.21 25.47 -17.87
N LYS A 439 1.43 25.79 -18.36
CA LYS A 439 2.69 25.26 -17.84
C LYS A 439 3.62 26.36 -17.39
N ILE A 440 4.50 26.02 -16.47
CA ILE A 440 5.69 26.79 -16.14
C ILE A 440 6.93 25.94 -16.39
N ARG A 441 8.07 26.61 -16.60
CA ARG A 441 9.38 25.97 -16.60
C ARG A 441 10.20 26.53 -15.46
N ASP A 442 10.82 25.68 -14.67
CA ASP A 442 11.71 26.06 -13.58
C ASP A 442 13.09 26.51 -14.08
N GLU A 443 13.98 26.91 -13.19
CA GLU A 443 15.35 27.33 -13.53
C GLU A 443 16.23 26.18 -14.07
N ASN A 444 15.86 24.92 -13.79
CA ASN A 444 16.53 23.71 -14.30
C ASN A 444 16.01 23.29 -15.68
N GLY A 445 14.99 23.99 -16.21
CA GLY A 445 14.37 23.68 -17.48
C GLY A 445 13.25 22.64 -17.41
N THR A 446 12.84 22.19 -16.21
CA THR A 446 11.74 21.23 -16.03
C THR A 446 10.40 21.88 -16.30
N GLU A 447 9.61 21.30 -17.20
CA GLU A 447 8.23 21.72 -17.43
C GLU A 447 7.28 21.13 -16.40
N ILE A 448 6.47 21.99 -15.81
CA ILE A 448 5.54 21.63 -14.75
C ILE A 448 4.15 22.12 -15.14
N ASN A 449 3.18 21.21 -15.12
CA ASN A 449 1.79 21.51 -15.39
C ASN A 449 1.17 22.28 -14.22
N VAL A 450 0.33 23.26 -14.52
CA VAL A 450 -0.47 24.01 -13.55
C VAL A 450 -1.95 23.73 -13.82
N ASP A 451 -2.73 23.51 -12.78
CA ASP A 451 -4.19 23.39 -12.94
C ASP A 451 -4.75 24.68 -13.56
N GLU A 452 -5.65 24.53 -14.52
CA GLU A 452 -6.19 25.67 -15.28
C GLU A 452 -6.84 26.72 -14.39
N SER A 453 -7.61 26.30 -13.38
CA SER A 453 -8.28 27.23 -12.46
C SER A 453 -7.27 28.00 -11.61
N CYS A 454 -6.23 27.32 -11.13
CA CYS A 454 -5.11 27.91 -10.42
C CYS A 454 -4.32 28.88 -11.31
N PHE A 455 -3.96 28.46 -12.53
CA PHE A 455 -3.22 29.27 -13.47
C PHE A 455 -3.95 30.59 -13.81
N ASN A 456 -5.22 30.48 -14.18
CA ASN A 456 -6.02 31.65 -14.57
C ASN A 456 -6.22 32.62 -13.40
N ARG A 457 -6.38 32.12 -12.18
CA ARG A 457 -6.57 32.95 -10.98
C ARG A 457 -5.29 33.60 -10.51
N LYS A 458 -4.16 32.90 -10.65
CA LYS A 458 -2.83 33.33 -10.19
C LYS A 458 -1.95 33.93 -11.30
N LYS A 459 -2.51 34.23 -12.46
CA LYS A 459 -1.79 34.70 -13.64
C LYS A 459 -0.85 35.91 -13.38
N ASN A 460 -1.20 36.77 -12.44
CA ASN A 460 -0.36 37.91 -12.07
C ASN A 460 0.83 37.53 -11.18
N GLU A 461 0.75 36.35 -10.51
CA GLU A 461 1.79 35.79 -9.65
C GLU A 461 2.67 34.78 -10.39
N ILE A 462 2.26 34.34 -11.59
CA ILE A 462 3.00 33.41 -12.46
C ILE A 462 3.77 34.21 -13.50
N LYS A 463 4.95 34.75 -13.15
CA LYS A 463 5.78 35.53 -14.06
C LYS A 463 7.22 35.04 -14.04
N GLN A 464 7.92 35.26 -15.16
CA GLN A 464 9.34 34.96 -15.25
C GLN A 464 10.14 35.61 -14.11
N SER A 465 11.11 34.89 -13.59
CA SER A 465 11.99 35.27 -12.47
C SER A 465 11.33 35.39 -11.09
N MET A 466 10.05 35.05 -10.96
CA MET A 466 9.40 35.00 -9.63
C MET A 466 9.69 33.69 -8.91
N ASN A 467 9.84 33.79 -7.59
CA ASN A 467 9.85 32.66 -6.69
C ASN A 467 8.42 32.45 -6.17
N ILE A 468 7.94 31.21 -6.26
CA ILE A 468 6.62 30.81 -5.79
C ILE A 468 6.73 29.55 -4.94
N SER A 469 5.91 29.46 -3.91
CA SER A 469 5.68 28.22 -3.15
C SER A 469 4.44 27.52 -3.70
N VAL A 470 4.53 26.25 -3.97
CA VAL A 470 3.46 25.50 -4.64
C VAL A 470 3.06 24.26 -3.87
N ILE A 471 1.80 23.83 -4.05
CA ILE A 471 1.31 22.52 -3.63
C ILE A 471 0.79 21.80 -4.87
N TYR A 472 1.26 20.57 -5.04
CA TYR A 472 0.86 19.72 -6.16
C TYR A 472 -0.36 18.88 -5.78
N ASP A 473 -1.12 18.46 -6.79
CA ASP A 473 -2.05 17.35 -6.64
C ASP A 473 -1.32 15.99 -6.72
N ILE A 474 -2.07 14.90 -6.57
CA ILE A 474 -1.53 13.54 -6.65
C ILE A 474 -0.99 13.16 -8.05
N PHE A 475 -1.31 13.94 -9.09
CA PHE A 475 -0.84 13.76 -10.47
C PHE A 475 0.36 14.65 -10.80
N GLY A 476 0.83 15.47 -9.86
CA GLY A 476 1.97 16.36 -10.04
C GLY A 476 1.63 17.69 -10.71
N TYR A 477 0.36 18.06 -10.79
CA TYR A 477 -0.05 19.40 -11.26
C TYR A 477 -0.02 20.39 -10.10
N ILE A 478 0.49 21.58 -10.33
CA ILE A 478 0.41 22.68 -9.36
C ILE A 478 -1.05 23.12 -9.25
N CYS A 479 -1.64 22.90 -8.09
CA CYS A 479 -3.02 23.30 -7.80
C CYS A 479 -3.13 24.46 -6.82
N TYR A 480 -2.05 24.81 -6.11
CA TYR A 480 -1.97 25.99 -5.27
C TYR A 480 -0.66 26.73 -5.52
N ILE A 481 -0.74 28.07 -5.56
CA ILE A 481 0.42 28.96 -5.67
C ILE A 481 0.32 30.01 -4.56
N GLY A 482 1.31 29.98 -3.68
CA GLY A 482 1.55 30.96 -2.63
C GLY A 482 2.83 31.75 -2.87
N LYS A 483 3.12 32.64 -1.94
CA LYS A 483 4.42 33.33 -1.90
C LYS A 483 5.42 32.46 -1.15
N THR A 484 6.67 32.45 -1.57
CA THR A 484 7.75 31.80 -0.80
C THR A 484 7.91 32.49 0.55
N GLU A 485 8.37 31.76 1.57
CA GLU A 485 8.68 32.34 2.89
C GLU A 485 9.69 33.49 2.79
N ASP A 486 10.62 33.44 1.82
CA ASP A 486 11.55 34.52 1.53
C ASP A 486 10.86 35.82 1.03
N THR A 487 9.61 35.75 0.57
CA THR A 487 8.81 36.92 0.19
C THR A 487 7.92 37.46 1.29
N ILE A 488 7.73 36.68 2.37
CA ILE A 488 7.01 37.09 3.58
C ILE A 488 8.06 37.40 4.64
N LYS A 489 8.30 38.69 4.88
CA LYS A 489 9.14 39.10 5.98
C LYS A 489 8.28 39.48 7.17
N SER A 490 8.50 38.79 8.27
CA SER A 490 7.91 39.13 9.57
C SER A 490 8.87 40.00 10.36
N GLY A 491 8.33 40.86 11.19
CA GLY A 491 9.16 41.70 12.01
C GLY A 491 8.35 42.66 12.89
N TYR A 492 9.08 43.40 13.74
CA TYR A 492 8.50 44.40 14.61
C TYR A 492 8.48 45.74 13.91
N LEU A 493 7.29 46.35 13.75
CA LEU A 493 7.15 47.70 13.15
C LEU A 493 7.79 48.72 14.06
N ALA A 494 8.93 49.28 13.64
CA ALA A 494 9.69 50.25 14.40
C ALA A 494 9.26 51.70 14.13
N ALA A 495 8.83 51.97 12.90
CA ALA A 495 8.31 53.30 12.50
C ALA A 495 7.43 53.17 11.23
N LEU A 496 6.54 54.14 11.07
CA LEU A 496 5.69 54.29 9.89
C LEU A 496 5.76 55.76 9.46
N ALA A 497 5.90 56.01 8.16
CA ALA A 497 5.87 57.36 7.58
C ALA A 497 5.01 57.35 6.31
N ALA A 498 4.25 58.40 6.10
CA ALA A 498 3.54 58.62 4.85
C ALA A 498 4.34 59.63 4.01
N GLU A 499 4.59 59.28 2.75
CA GLU A 499 5.15 60.21 1.75
C GLU A 499 4.03 60.63 0.82
N ASP A 500 3.74 61.94 0.78
CA ASP A 500 2.74 62.56 -0.09
C ASP A 500 3.47 63.38 -1.15
N SER A 501 3.58 62.81 -2.33
CA SER A 501 4.20 63.51 -3.48
C SER A 501 3.20 64.37 -4.29
N GLY A 502 1.95 64.49 -3.81
CA GLY A 502 0.87 65.19 -4.50
C GLY A 502 0.18 64.39 -5.61
N PHE A 503 0.80 63.35 -6.11
CA PHE A 503 0.26 62.41 -7.11
C PHE A 503 0.21 60.96 -6.63
N ASP A 504 1.13 60.59 -5.73
CA ASP A 504 1.23 59.26 -5.16
C ASP A 504 1.39 59.33 -3.65
N LYS A 505 0.51 58.66 -2.91
CA LYS A 505 0.63 58.52 -1.47
C LYS A 505 1.18 57.12 -1.18
N LYS A 506 2.38 57.06 -0.60
CA LYS A 506 3.01 55.80 -0.20
C LYS A 506 3.21 55.77 1.31
N VAL A 507 3.00 54.61 1.87
CA VAL A 507 3.31 54.34 3.30
C VAL A 507 4.62 53.60 3.34
N MET A 508 5.60 54.15 4.07
CA MET A 508 6.88 53.53 4.35
C MET A 508 6.82 52.87 5.71
N LEU A 509 7.17 51.60 5.78
CA LEU A 509 7.26 50.80 6.99
C LEU A 509 8.72 50.57 7.31
N LYS A 510 9.18 50.96 8.52
CA LYS A 510 10.48 50.61 9.04
C LYS A 510 10.30 49.42 9.98
N ILE A 511 10.79 48.27 9.57
CA ILE A 511 10.55 47.00 10.26
C ILE A 511 11.89 46.48 10.74
N TYR A 512 11.93 46.07 12.01
CA TYR A 512 13.00 45.24 12.58
C TYR A 512 12.67 43.79 12.22
N THR A 513 13.36 43.21 11.27
CA THR A 513 13.09 41.91 10.69
C THR A 513 13.64 40.78 11.58
N GLU A 514 13.14 39.55 11.42
CA GLU A 514 13.54 38.36 12.21
C GLU A 514 15.03 38.04 12.10
N ASP A 515 15.67 38.44 11.00
CA ASP A 515 17.12 38.31 10.81
C ASP A 515 17.94 39.40 11.51
N GLY A 516 17.30 40.21 12.33
CA GLY A 516 17.96 41.23 13.18
C GLY A 516 18.35 42.51 12.47
N LYS A 517 17.75 42.80 11.29
CA LYS A 517 18.01 44.02 10.49
C LYS A 517 16.86 44.98 10.58
N LEU A 518 17.20 46.26 10.47
CA LEU A 518 16.22 47.32 10.35
C LEU A 518 16.09 47.74 8.87
N GLU A 519 14.99 47.31 8.23
CA GLU A 519 14.74 47.56 6.81
C GLU A 519 13.56 48.49 6.61
N VAL A 520 13.55 49.23 5.49
CA VAL A 520 12.46 50.11 5.09
C VAL A 520 11.75 49.54 3.88
N PHE A 521 10.45 49.34 4.01
CA PHE A 521 9.58 48.82 2.95
C PHE A 521 8.58 49.88 2.52
N ASN A 522 8.33 49.95 1.24
CA ASN A 522 7.23 50.77 0.69
C ASN A 522 6.01 49.85 0.50
N THR A 523 4.84 50.32 0.93
CA THR A 523 3.59 49.62 0.63
C THR A 523 3.23 49.78 -0.86
N SER A 524 2.62 48.75 -1.43
CA SER A 524 2.04 48.81 -2.75
C SER A 524 0.64 48.23 -2.71
N GLY A 525 -0.38 49.10 -2.79
CA GLY A 525 -1.76 48.67 -2.73
C GLY A 525 -2.39 48.75 -1.33
N LYS A 526 -3.19 47.76 -0.94
CA LYS A 526 -3.94 47.80 0.33
C LYS A 526 -3.11 47.37 1.51
N VAL A 527 -3.24 48.10 2.61
CA VAL A 527 -2.63 47.77 3.91
C VAL A 527 -3.70 47.16 4.81
N LYS A 528 -3.40 46.04 5.46
CA LYS A 528 -4.33 45.38 6.38
C LYS A 528 -3.88 45.61 7.83
N ILE A 529 -4.73 46.27 8.62
CA ILE A 529 -4.48 46.58 10.04
C ILE A 529 -5.59 45.91 10.86
N ASP A 530 -5.22 45.07 11.82
CA ASP A 530 -6.14 44.32 12.67
C ASP A 530 -7.26 43.58 11.90
N GLY A 531 -6.89 43.03 10.74
CA GLY A 531 -7.83 42.28 9.89
C GLY A 531 -8.67 43.16 8.94
N VAL A 532 -8.65 44.46 9.06
CA VAL A 532 -9.38 45.42 8.17
C VAL A 532 -8.45 45.92 7.09
N SER A 533 -8.93 45.95 5.85
CA SER A 533 -8.17 46.39 4.67
C SER A 533 -8.40 47.87 4.37
N TYR A 534 -7.34 48.64 4.31
CA TYR A 534 -7.34 50.08 4.07
C TYR A 534 -6.56 50.38 2.77
N ASP A 535 -6.90 51.43 2.09
CA ASP A 535 -6.00 52.00 1.07
C ASP A 535 -4.82 52.70 1.73
N GLU A 536 -3.76 53.01 0.94
CA GLU A 536 -2.53 53.60 1.46
C GLU A 536 -2.74 54.94 2.18
N GLY A 537 -3.67 55.75 1.69
CA GLY A 537 -3.99 57.05 2.30
C GLY A 537 -4.75 56.91 3.64
N GLU A 538 -5.66 55.97 3.70
CA GLU A 538 -6.42 55.67 4.93
C GLU A 538 -5.54 55.04 6.01
N ALA A 539 -4.67 54.09 5.61
CA ALA A 539 -3.71 53.46 6.54
C ALA A 539 -2.73 54.49 7.15
N ALA A 540 -2.25 55.43 6.37
CA ALA A 540 -1.40 56.53 6.86
C ALA A 540 -2.12 57.42 7.87
N ALA A 541 -3.41 57.72 7.67
CA ALA A 541 -4.20 58.57 8.57
C ALA A 541 -4.46 57.91 9.95
N ILE A 542 -4.59 56.62 10.01
CA ILE A 542 -4.83 55.88 11.26
C ILE A 542 -3.65 55.96 12.22
N TYR A 543 -2.42 56.03 11.70
CA TYR A 543 -1.20 56.07 12.53
C TYR A 543 -0.70 57.49 12.79
N THR A 544 -1.26 58.49 12.17
CA THR A 544 -0.93 59.90 12.44
C THR A 544 -1.92 60.58 13.36
N ALA A 545 -3.00 59.93 13.72
CA ALA A 545 -3.98 60.33 14.74
C ALA A 545 -3.68 59.69 16.09
#